data_b632017c821b57e11da4b35ad0cc6c9a
#
_entry.id   b632017c821b57e11da4b35ad0cc6c9a
#
_cell.length_a   1.000
_cell.length_b   1.000
_cell.length_c   1.000
_cell.angle_alpha   90.00
_cell.angle_beta   90.00
_cell.angle_gamma   90.00
#
_symmetry.space_group_name_H-M   'P 1'
#
loop_
_entity.id
_entity.type
_entity.pdbx_description
1 polymer ?
#
loop_
_entity_poly.entity_id
_entity_poly.type
_entity_poly.pdbx_seq_one_letter_code
_entity_poly.pdbx_strand_id
1 'polypeptide(L)'
;MKLSIRAKLVGSYALLLALIVAVNLVGIWADRQAAANNHSVIEQSLPASALVYRVRSEVFEKGTAVRGFMITLDESNITKFYDINNTMMDTLNAARETFVNEESYRYLDEIMSTNDAYNNLVNEVMIMARVGKTEEAMARLTADGQELLGQFDSLIADWSAFVSDTNQQW
;
A
#
# COMPACT_ATOMS: atom_id res chain seq x y z
N MET A 1 60.06 -0.25 -37.05
CA MET A 1 60.49 0.92 -36.23
C MET A 1 60.53 0.49 -34.76
N LYS A 2 61.71 0.58 -34.11
CA LYS A 2 61.81 0.27 -32.66
C LYS A 2 61.47 1.55 -31.88
N LEU A 3 60.39 1.57 -31.22
CA LEU A 3 59.99 2.67 -30.32
C LEU A 3 61.07 2.82 -29.22
N SER A 4 61.47 4.05 -28.92
CA SER A 4 62.39 4.35 -27.84
C SER A 4 61.82 3.97 -26.49
N ILE A 5 62.67 3.62 -25.51
CA ILE A 5 62.23 3.24 -24.16
C ILE A 5 61.32 4.32 -23.51
N ARG A 6 61.67 5.59 -23.77
CA ARG A 6 60.81 6.75 -23.30
C ARG A 6 59.45 6.73 -23.93
N ALA A 7 59.27 6.44 -25.21
CA ALA A 7 57.99 6.37 -25.88
C ALA A 7 57.12 5.21 -25.36
N LYS A 8 57.74 4.06 -25.00
CA LYS A 8 57.02 2.94 -24.39
C LYS A 8 56.52 3.27 -22.99
N LEU A 9 57.35 3.99 -22.22
CA LEU A 9 57.02 4.38 -20.85
C LEU A 9 55.88 5.42 -20.83
N VAL A 10 55.97 6.43 -21.67
CA VAL A 10 54.89 7.45 -21.81
C VAL A 10 53.61 6.81 -22.32
N GLY A 11 53.68 5.87 -23.27
CA GLY A 11 52.52 5.15 -23.77
C GLY A 11 51.81 4.29 -22.71
N SER A 12 52.58 3.61 -21.84
CA SER A 12 51.98 2.83 -20.75
C SER A 12 51.31 3.70 -19.69
N TYR A 13 51.87 4.84 -19.33
CA TYR A 13 51.26 5.78 -18.41
C TYR A 13 49.98 6.41 -19.00
N ALA A 14 50.01 6.78 -20.30
CA ALA A 14 48.83 7.31 -20.97
C ALA A 14 47.68 6.29 -21.03
N LEU A 15 48.00 5.02 -21.23
CA LEU A 15 47.03 3.92 -21.25
C LEU A 15 46.43 3.68 -19.86
N LEU A 16 47.24 3.72 -18.79
CA LEU A 16 46.79 3.64 -17.41
C LEU A 16 45.86 4.79 -17.04
N LEU A 17 46.23 6.02 -17.40
CA LEU A 17 45.38 7.21 -17.18
C LEU A 17 44.04 7.11 -17.92
N ALA A 18 44.04 6.67 -19.17
CA ALA A 18 42.82 6.48 -19.95
C ALA A 18 41.92 5.41 -19.31
N LEU A 19 42.47 4.34 -18.74
CA LEU A 19 41.74 3.28 -18.07
C LEU A 19 41.12 3.77 -16.77
N ILE A 20 41.84 4.57 -15.98
CA ILE A 20 41.32 5.20 -14.75
C ILE A 20 40.16 6.15 -15.08
N VAL A 21 40.28 6.96 -16.12
CA VAL A 21 39.21 7.87 -16.56
C VAL A 21 37.98 7.09 -17.02
N ALA A 22 38.16 6.01 -17.78
CA ALA A 22 37.06 5.17 -18.24
C ALA A 22 36.31 4.51 -17.08
N VAL A 23 37.02 3.95 -16.09
CA VAL A 23 36.42 3.34 -14.89
C VAL A 23 35.63 4.38 -14.08
N ASN A 24 36.19 5.58 -13.89
CA ASN A 24 35.48 6.64 -13.19
C ASN A 24 34.21 7.10 -13.92
N LEU A 25 34.25 7.22 -15.27
CA LEU A 25 33.06 7.59 -16.06
C LEU A 25 31.96 6.52 -15.97
N VAL A 26 32.31 5.24 -16.00
CA VAL A 26 31.36 4.12 -15.80
C VAL A 26 30.80 4.15 -14.39
N GLY A 27 31.64 4.40 -13.38
CA GLY A 27 31.17 4.55 -11.99
C GLY A 27 30.16 5.68 -11.82
N ILE A 28 30.46 6.88 -12.34
CA ILE A 28 29.53 8.03 -12.28
C ILE A 28 28.24 7.75 -13.03
N TRP A 29 28.31 7.04 -14.16
CA TRP A 29 27.09 6.67 -14.91
C TRP A 29 26.25 5.65 -14.13
N ALA A 30 26.85 4.62 -13.55
CA ALA A 30 26.19 3.63 -12.72
C ALA A 30 25.55 4.25 -11.46
N ASP A 31 26.26 5.17 -10.78
CA ASP A 31 25.75 5.88 -9.62
C ASP A 31 24.55 6.78 -9.97
N ARG A 32 24.58 7.46 -11.12
CA ARG A 32 23.44 8.27 -11.59
C ARG A 32 22.22 7.41 -11.93
N GLN A 33 22.44 6.24 -12.52
CA GLN A 33 21.36 5.31 -12.83
C GLN A 33 20.76 4.70 -11.55
N ALA A 34 21.60 4.33 -10.58
CA ALA A 34 21.17 3.86 -9.28
C ALA A 34 20.40 4.94 -8.49
N ALA A 35 20.88 6.19 -8.52
CA ALA A 35 20.20 7.32 -7.87
C ALA A 35 18.84 7.63 -8.52
N ALA A 36 18.73 7.59 -9.85
CA ALA A 36 17.47 7.79 -10.55
C ALA A 36 16.45 6.68 -10.24
N ASN A 37 16.88 5.41 -10.20
CA ASN A 37 16.04 4.30 -9.84
C ASN A 37 15.61 4.36 -8.35
N ASN A 38 16.52 4.72 -7.43
CA ASN A 38 16.17 4.89 -6.02
C ASN A 38 15.19 6.05 -5.77
N HIS A 39 15.28 7.13 -6.56
CA HIS A 39 14.38 8.28 -6.41
C HIS A 39 12.94 7.92 -6.82
N SER A 40 12.77 7.19 -7.91
CA SER A 40 11.44 6.72 -8.35
C SER A 40 10.84 5.70 -7.37
N VAL A 41 11.65 4.82 -6.78
CA VAL A 41 11.20 3.85 -5.76
C VAL A 41 10.79 4.55 -4.46
N ILE A 42 11.53 5.57 -4.02
CA ILE A 42 11.22 6.29 -2.78
C ILE A 42 10.01 7.22 -2.94
N GLU A 43 9.84 7.89 -4.09
CA GLU A 43 8.74 8.82 -4.30
C GLU A 43 7.41 8.15 -4.66
N GLN A 44 7.44 6.99 -5.33
CA GLN A 44 6.21 6.31 -5.79
C GLN A 44 5.81 5.11 -4.90
N SER A 45 6.76 4.33 -4.39
CA SER A 45 6.43 3.12 -3.63
C SER A 45 6.14 3.36 -2.16
N LEU A 46 6.77 4.35 -1.51
CA LEU A 46 6.45 4.70 -0.13
C LEU A 46 5.04 5.27 0.04
N PRO A 47 4.58 6.23 -0.80
CA PRO A 47 3.19 6.68 -0.77
C PRO A 47 2.19 5.56 -1.05
N ALA A 48 2.49 4.69 -2.00
CA ALA A 48 1.64 3.57 -2.37
C ALA A 48 1.47 2.55 -1.21
N SER A 49 2.59 2.11 -0.64
CA SER A 49 2.57 1.22 0.52
C SER A 49 1.89 1.86 1.73
N ALA A 50 2.09 3.15 1.96
CA ALA A 50 1.44 3.89 3.04
C ALA A 50 -0.08 3.91 2.89
N LEU A 51 -0.61 4.06 1.68
CA LEU A 51 -2.05 4.00 1.41
C LEU A 51 -2.63 2.62 1.71
N VAL A 52 -1.95 1.54 1.29
CA VAL A 52 -2.36 0.17 1.60
C VAL A 52 -2.41 -0.08 3.12
N TYR A 53 -1.37 0.32 3.85
CA TYR A 53 -1.33 0.19 5.31
C TYR A 53 -2.42 1.02 6.00
N ARG A 54 -2.73 2.20 5.48
CA ARG A 54 -3.76 3.07 6.02
C ARG A 54 -5.14 2.45 5.86
N VAL A 55 -5.49 1.95 4.68
CA VAL A 55 -6.75 1.21 4.45
C VAL A 55 -6.87 0.04 5.43
N ARG A 56 -5.80 -0.74 5.62
CA ARG A 56 -5.79 -1.85 6.58
C ARG A 56 -6.06 -1.41 8.01
N SER A 57 -5.44 -0.31 8.46
CA SER A 57 -5.67 0.26 9.79
C SER A 57 -7.12 0.71 9.96
N GLU A 58 -7.69 1.38 8.96
CA GLU A 58 -9.05 1.87 8.96
C GLU A 58 -10.08 0.74 9.03
N VAL A 59 -9.87 -0.37 8.30
CA VAL A 59 -10.71 -1.58 8.40
C VAL A 59 -10.67 -2.15 9.81
N PHE A 60 -9.48 -2.27 10.42
CA PHE A 60 -9.35 -2.77 11.79
C PHE A 60 -10.04 -1.86 12.81
N GLU A 61 -9.88 -0.55 12.68
CA GLU A 61 -10.51 0.43 13.57
C GLU A 61 -12.03 0.43 13.47
N LYS A 62 -12.59 0.28 12.24
CA LYS A 62 -14.03 0.09 12.03
C LYS A 62 -14.55 -1.12 12.78
N GLY A 63 -13.89 -2.27 12.65
CA GLY A 63 -14.25 -3.49 13.36
C GLY A 63 -14.21 -3.31 14.88
N THR A 64 -13.24 -2.55 15.39
CA THR A 64 -13.12 -2.24 16.82
C THR A 64 -14.26 -1.34 17.30
N ALA A 65 -14.62 -0.31 16.53
CA ALA A 65 -15.72 0.59 16.87
C ALA A 65 -17.06 -0.15 16.94
N VAL A 66 -17.35 -1.02 15.96
CA VAL A 66 -18.58 -1.83 15.97
C VAL A 66 -18.64 -2.77 17.19
N ARG A 67 -17.54 -3.48 17.49
CA ARG A 67 -17.48 -4.34 18.69
C ARG A 67 -17.66 -3.53 19.97
N GLY A 68 -17.07 -2.34 20.05
CA GLY A 68 -17.27 -1.42 21.17
C GLY A 68 -18.74 -1.08 21.37
N PHE A 69 -19.46 -0.73 20.31
CA PHE A 69 -20.90 -0.49 20.35
C PHE A 69 -21.66 -1.73 20.82
N MET A 70 -21.39 -2.89 20.27
CA MET A 70 -22.09 -4.13 20.62
C MET A 70 -21.93 -4.52 22.10
N ILE A 71 -20.82 -4.13 22.73
CA ILE A 71 -20.55 -4.41 24.16
C ILE A 71 -21.20 -3.35 25.06
N THR A 72 -21.12 -2.08 24.67
CA THR A 72 -21.48 -0.94 25.54
C THR A 72 -22.80 -0.28 25.21
N LEU A 73 -23.31 -0.49 24.00
CA LEU A 73 -24.42 0.25 23.38
C LEU A 73 -24.22 1.78 23.37
N ASP A 74 -22.95 2.22 23.42
CA ASP A 74 -22.59 3.63 23.37
C ASP A 74 -22.54 4.11 21.91
N GLU A 75 -23.43 5.05 21.59
CA GLU A 75 -23.57 5.65 20.25
C GLU A 75 -22.29 6.39 19.78
N SER A 76 -21.39 6.77 20.68
CA SER A 76 -20.11 7.36 20.32
C SER A 76 -19.25 6.41 19.47
N ASN A 77 -19.36 5.10 19.70
CA ASN A 77 -18.68 4.08 18.90
C ASN A 77 -19.23 4.04 17.45
N ILE A 78 -20.51 4.32 17.28
CA ILE A 78 -21.14 4.37 15.94
C ILE A 78 -20.73 5.64 15.20
N THR A 79 -20.68 6.77 15.89
CA THR A 79 -20.13 8.01 15.32
C THR A 79 -18.69 7.75 14.84
N LYS A 80 -17.87 7.15 15.69
CA LYS A 80 -16.49 6.77 15.34
C LYS A 80 -16.42 5.84 14.13
N PHE A 81 -17.33 4.85 14.04
CA PHE A 81 -17.40 3.94 12.87
C PHE A 81 -17.63 4.71 11.57
N TYR A 82 -18.57 5.66 11.54
CA TYR A 82 -18.84 6.45 10.35
C TYR A 82 -17.72 7.43 10.01
N ASP A 83 -17.08 8.03 11.02
CA ASP A 83 -15.93 8.92 10.81
C ASP A 83 -14.76 8.15 10.17
N ILE A 84 -14.47 6.94 10.67
CA ILE A 84 -13.44 6.07 10.09
C ILE A 84 -13.85 5.64 8.66
N ASN A 85 -15.12 5.33 8.44
CA ASN A 85 -15.61 4.98 7.10
C ASN A 85 -15.39 6.12 6.10
N ASN A 86 -15.69 7.35 6.48
CA ASN A 86 -15.46 8.52 5.63
C ASN A 86 -13.96 8.69 5.33
N THR A 87 -13.10 8.58 6.35
CA THR A 87 -11.64 8.64 6.19
C THR A 87 -11.13 7.54 5.26
N MET A 88 -11.66 6.31 5.39
CA MET A 88 -11.32 5.19 4.52
C MET A 88 -11.71 5.46 3.07
N MET A 89 -12.89 6.01 2.83
CA MET A 89 -13.32 6.39 1.47
C MET A 89 -12.43 7.46 0.86
N ASP A 90 -12.00 8.46 1.65
CA ASP A 90 -11.04 9.47 1.21
C ASP A 90 -9.67 8.82 0.87
N THR A 91 -9.22 7.87 1.68
CA THR A 91 -7.98 7.11 1.43
C THR A 91 -8.07 6.29 0.13
N LEU A 92 -9.20 5.60 -0.11
CA LEU A 92 -9.43 4.81 -1.33
C LEU A 92 -9.51 5.69 -2.57
N ASN A 93 -10.14 6.86 -2.48
CA ASN A 93 -10.17 7.84 -3.57
C ASN A 93 -8.77 8.39 -3.87
N ALA A 94 -7.99 8.75 -2.87
CA ALA A 94 -6.60 9.17 -3.04
C ALA A 94 -5.74 8.06 -3.66
N ALA A 95 -5.96 6.79 -3.27
CA ALA A 95 -5.32 5.65 -3.89
C ALA A 95 -5.70 5.52 -5.37
N ARG A 96 -6.96 5.74 -5.72
CA ARG A 96 -7.44 5.71 -7.12
C ARG A 96 -6.79 6.78 -8.00
N GLU A 97 -6.48 7.94 -7.43
CA GLU A 97 -5.73 9.00 -8.14
C GLU A 97 -4.24 8.67 -8.29
N THR A 98 -3.69 7.93 -7.34
CA THR A 98 -2.25 7.56 -7.31
C THR A 98 -1.95 6.39 -8.22
N PHE A 99 -2.80 5.37 -8.23
CA PHE A 99 -2.61 4.14 -9.01
C PHE A 99 -3.40 4.20 -10.33
N VAL A 100 -2.71 4.51 -11.41
CA VAL A 100 -3.29 4.68 -12.76
C VAL A 100 -3.21 3.40 -13.61
N ASN A 101 -3.51 2.24 -13.04
CA ASN A 101 -3.54 0.98 -13.79
C ASN A 101 -4.82 0.17 -13.51
N GLU A 102 -5.25 -0.59 -14.50
CA GLU A 102 -6.52 -1.33 -14.48
C GLU A 102 -6.61 -2.35 -13.34
N GLU A 103 -5.50 -3.01 -13.03
CA GLU A 103 -5.45 -4.03 -11.97
C GLU A 103 -5.59 -3.39 -10.57
N SER A 104 -4.97 -2.24 -10.32
CA SER A 104 -5.19 -1.50 -9.07
C SER A 104 -6.63 -1.02 -8.94
N TYR A 105 -7.25 -0.56 -10.02
CA TYR A 105 -8.67 -0.17 -9.99
C TYR A 105 -9.56 -1.35 -9.63
N ARG A 106 -9.27 -2.55 -10.13
CA ARG A 106 -9.99 -3.76 -9.77
C ARG A 106 -9.93 -4.02 -8.26
N TYR A 107 -8.74 -3.99 -7.65
CA TYR A 107 -8.60 -4.16 -6.20
C TYR A 107 -9.34 -3.09 -5.41
N LEU A 108 -9.24 -1.83 -5.82
CA LEU A 108 -9.94 -0.73 -5.14
C LEU A 108 -11.46 -0.88 -5.23
N ASP A 109 -12.00 -1.28 -6.38
CA ASP A 109 -13.43 -1.50 -6.58
C ASP A 109 -13.93 -2.69 -5.74
N GLU A 110 -13.16 -3.78 -5.64
CA GLU A 110 -13.47 -4.92 -4.79
C GLU A 110 -13.43 -4.56 -3.29
N ILE A 111 -12.44 -3.77 -2.85
CA ILE A 111 -12.35 -3.24 -1.48
C ILE A 111 -13.55 -2.33 -1.17
N MET A 112 -13.92 -1.42 -2.07
CA MET A 112 -15.10 -0.55 -1.91
C MET A 112 -16.39 -1.36 -1.80
N SER A 113 -16.56 -2.37 -2.66
CA SER A 113 -17.74 -3.27 -2.63
C SER A 113 -17.83 -4.05 -1.32
N THR A 114 -16.70 -4.58 -0.83
CA THR A 114 -16.63 -5.27 0.46
C THR A 114 -16.92 -4.32 1.62
N ASN A 115 -16.47 -3.05 1.52
CA ASN A 115 -16.79 -2.00 2.48
C ASN A 115 -18.29 -1.71 2.55
N ASP A 116 -18.96 -1.63 1.43
CA ASP A 116 -20.42 -1.41 1.37
C ASP A 116 -21.17 -2.59 1.97
N ALA A 117 -20.75 -3.82 1.68
CA ALA A 117 -21.33 -5.02 2.30
C ALA A 117 -21.17 -5.02 3.83
N TYR A 118 -19.96 -4.64 4.32
CA TYR A 118 -19.70 -4.52 5.75
C TYR A 118 -20.53 -3.40 6.41
N ASN A 119 -20.67 -2.25 5.77
CA ASN A 119 -21.49 -1.15 6.26
C ASN A 119 -22.97 -1.57 6.36
N ASN A 120 -23.50 -2.31 5.39
CA ASN A 120 -24.87 -2.83 5.42
C ASN A 120 -25.06 -3.81 6.58
N LEU A 121 -24.15 -4.76 6.77
CA LEU A 121 -24.17 -5.67 7.90
C LEU A 121 -24.14 -4.92 9.24
N VAL A 122 -23.26 -3.93 9.38
CA VAL A 122 -23.16 -3.12 10.60
C VAL A 122 -24.46 -2.38 10.87
N ASN A 123 -25.10 -1.79 9.86
CA ASN A 123 -26.39 -1.12 10.01
C ASN A 123 -27.48 -2.08 10.50
N GLU A 124 -27.54 -3.30 9.96
CA GLU A 124 -28.51 -4.31 10.38
C GLU A 124 -28.27 -4.74 11.84
N VAL A 125 -27.04 -5.07 12.22
CA VAL A 125 -26.75 -5.51 13.60
C VAL A 125 -26.94 -4.38 14.62
N MET A 126 -26.68 -3.12 14.24
CA MET A 126 -27.00 -1.97 15.10
C MET A 126 -28.50 -1.82 15.35
N ILE A 127 -29.34 -1.97 14.32
CA ILE A 127 -30.80 -1.94 14.47
C ILE A 127 -31.24 -3.08 15.39
N MET A 128 -30.72 -4.29 15.19
CA MET A 128 -31.04 -5.44 16.06
C MET A 128 -30.66 -5.18 17.51
N ALA A 129 -29.47 -4.64 17.76
CA ALA A 129 -29.00 -4.34 19.12
C ALA A 129 -29.87 -3.28 19.81
N ARG A 130 -30.28 -2.22 19.10
CA ARG A 130 -31.15 -1.15 19.62
C ARG A 130 -32.55 -1.63 19.99
N VAL A 131 -33.07 -2.70 19.36
CA VAL A 131 -34.34 -3.30 19.72
C VAL A 131 -34.23 -4.44 20.74
N GLY A 132 -33.07 -4.56 21.39
CA GLY A 132 -32.82 -5.53 22.46
C GLY A 132 -32.40 -6.93 22.00
N LYS A 133 -32.12 -7.14 20.70
CA LYS A 133 -31.64 -8.42 20.12
C LYS A 133 -30.11 -8.47 20.06
N THR A 134 -29.44 -8.07 21.12
CA THR A 134 -27.99 -7.93 21.17
C THR A 134 -27.24 -9.25 20.93
N GLU A 135 -27.76 -10.38 21.47
CA GLU A 135 -27.13 -11.69 21.27
C GLU A 135 -27.20 -12.13 19.80
N GLU A 136 -28.38 -11.98 19.15
CA GLU A 136 -28.55 -12.29 17.73
C GLU A 136 -27.66 -11.41 16.86
N ALA A 137 -27.62 -10.11 17.18
CA ALA A 137 -26.78 -9.12 16.49
C ALA A 137 -25.28 -9.48 16.61
N MET A 138 -24.82 -9.87 17.82
CA MET A 138 -23.44 -10.27 18.06
C MET A 138 -23.10 -11.56 17.32
N ALA A 139 -23.99 -12.54 17.31
CA ALA A 139 -23.79 -13.80 16.58
C ALA A 139 -23.63 -13.54 15.08
N ARG A 140 -24.49 -12.69 14.51
CA ARG A 140 -24.43 -12.31 13.10
C ARG A 140 -23.17 -11.50 12.76
N LEU A 141 -22.80 -10.53 13.59
CA LEU A 141 -21.55 -9.78 13.41
C LEU A 141 -20.33 -10.70 13.49
N THR A 142 -20.37 -11.72 14.35
CA THR A 142 -19.27 -12.68 14.46
C THR A 142 -19.18 -13.58 13.23
N ALA A 143 -20.29 -14.08 12.71
CA ALA A 143 -20.30 -14.95 11.53
C ALA A 143 -19.99 -14.16 10.25
N ASP A 144 -20.91 -13.28 9.84
CA ASP A 144 -20.84 -12.57 8.55
C ASP A 144 -19.75 -11.48 8.57
N GLY A 145 -19.55 -10.83 9.73
CA GLY A 145 -18.54 -9.79 9.89
C GLY A 145 -17.11 -10.34 9.85
N GLN A 146 -16.86 -11.54 10.40
CA GLN A 146 -15.55 -12.18 10.28
C GLN A 146 -15.25 -12.60 8.84
N GLU A 147 -16.24 -13.09 8.11
CA GLU A 147 -16.09 -13.42 6.70
C GLU A 147 -15.69 -12.18 5.88
N LEU A 148 -16.42 -11.06 6.04
CA LEU A 148 -16.11 -9.82 5.32
C LEU A 148 -14.74 -9.24 5.72
N LEU A 149 -14.37 -9.30 6.99
CA LEU A 149 -13.05 -8.86 7.44
C LEU A 149 -11.94 -9.76 6.87
N GLY A 150 -12.18 -11.06 6.73
CA GLY A 150 -11.27 -11.98 6.05
C GLY A 150 -11.11 -11.66 4.56
N GLN A 151 -12.19 -11.28 3.88
CA GLN A 151 -12.16 -10.81 2.49
C GLN A 151 -11.33 -9.53 2.36
N PHE A 152 -11.50 -8.54 3.26
CA PHE A 152 -10.66 -7.36 3.31
C PHE A 152 -9.17 -7.69 3.47
N ASP A 153 -8.82 -8.55 4.42
CA ASP A 153 -7.43 -8.92 4.67
C ASP A 153 -6.80 -9.58 3.43
N SER A 154 -7.54 -10.45 2.72
CA SER A 154 -7.08 -11.07 1.48
C SER A 154 -6.88 -10.01 0.37
N LEU A 155 -7.89 -9.19 0.11
CA LEU A 155 -7.84 -8.17 -0.94
C LEU A 155 -6.69 -7.16 -0.70
N ILE A 156 -6.51 -6.72 0.54
CA ILE A 156 -5.44 -5.79 0.91
C ILE A 156 -4.07 -6.46 0.78
N ALA A 157 -3.95 -7.74 1.13
CA ALA A 157 -2.71 -8.49 0.97
C ALA A 157 -2.34 -8.66 -0.51
N ASP A 158 -3.31 -9.03 -1.35
CA ASP A 158 -3.12 -9.20 -2.79
C ASP A 158 -2.77 -7.86 -3.47
N TRP A 159 -3.49 -6.79 -3.11
CA TRP A 159 -3.16 -5.44 -3.58
C TRP A 159 -1.78 -4.98 -3.14
N SER A 160 -1.39 -5.25 -1.89
CA SER A 160 -0.05 -4.95 -1.37
C SER A 160 1.05 -5.68 -2.14
N ALA A 161 0.85 -6.98 -2.44
CA ALA A 161 1.77 -7.77 -3.23
C ALA A 161 1.89 -7.21 -4.65
N PHE A 162 0.76 -6.90 -5.29
CA PHE A 162 0.73 -6.32 -6.63
C PHE A 162 1.49 -4.97 -6.69
N VAL A 163 1.25 -4.08 -5.73
CA VAL A 163 1.94 -2.78 -5.64
C VAL A 163 3.44 -2.97 -5.44
N SER A 164 3.85 -3.95 -4.62
CA SER A 164 5.26 -4.27 -4.38
C SER A 164 5.96 -4.80 -5.64
N ASP A 165 5.32 -5.72 -6.37
CA ASP A 165 5.88 -6.32 -7.60
C ASP A 165 5.99 -5.29 -8.72
N THR A 166 5.00 -4.43 -8.88
CA THR A 166 5.01 -3.37 -9.89
C THR A 166 6.15 -2.37 -9.65
N ASN A 167 6.49 -2.11 -8.39
CA ASN A 167 7.59 -1.23 -8.01
C ASN A 167 8.98 -1.85 -8.23
N GLN A 168 9.09 -3.19 -8.37
CA GLN A 168 10.37 -3.87 -8.66
C GLN A 168 10.69 -3.94 -10.16
N GLN A 169 9.74 -3.60 -11.03
CA GLN A 169 9.90 -3.70 -12.49
C GLN A 169 10.39 -2.41 -13.16
N TRP A 170 10.68 -1.36 -12.40
CA TRP A 170 11.22 -0.06 -12.86
C TRP A 170 12.61 0.21 -12.30
#